data_4cac3fb4c4a50c4e142d237c9ee5f614
#
_entry.id   4cac3fb4c4a50c4e142d237c9ee5f614
#
_cell.length_a   1.000
_cell.length_b   1.000
_cell.length_c   1.000
_cell.angle_alpha   90.00
_cell.angle_beta   90.00
_cell.angle_gamma   90.00
#
_symmetry.space_group_name_H-M   'P 1'
#
loop_
_entity.id
_entity.type
_entity.pdbx_description
1 polymer ?
#
loop_
_entity_poly.entity_id
_entity_poly.type
_entity_poly.pdbx_seq_one_letter_code
_entity_poly.pdbx_strand_id
1 'polypeptide(L)'
;MYKKVIQKGLIILLIILLGLLIYLIKLSYKENELVSTGSTTTKIDTSTTTTVTTTTTSTTTTTTKAIELSDSIYAPYHIENYDNYSIDNIIDADIQRVFTEKGAVVCGDSMAEGLTAYGVLSNNNVVWHRGRRIDNMDKDLDKIKELNPNYLFLAYGSNDLELWTGRTSSFINAYTKTLNMLKEELPNTTLVVNSVLPVSIKKTNSDAAFSYQAEFNNALRDLANSYGITFLENSPFLSGKDKPYSNDGVHPKSFYYFLWAKHMTSYLETL
;
A
#
# COMPACT_ATOMS: atom_id res chain seq x y z
N MET A 1 -1.95 -37.32 44.80
CA MET A 1 -1.15 -38.11 43.86
C MET A 1 -1.54 -37.82 42.39
N TYR A 2 -2.80 -37.82 42.05
CA TYR A 2 -3.34 -37.64 40.70
C TYR A 2 -2.94 -36.30 40.03
N LYS A 3 -3.00 -35.14 40.72
CA LYS A 3 -2.65 -33.83 40.18
C LYS A 3 -1.17 -33.74 39.69
N LYS A 4 -0.23 -34.40 40.40
CA LYS A 4 1.20 -34.40 39.98
C LYS A 4 1.43 -35.24 38.71
N VAL A 5 0.64 -36.27 38.47
CA VAL A 5 0.74 -37.12 37.27
C VAL A 5 0.21 -36.36 36.05
N ILE A 6 -0.94 -35.68 36.17
CA ILE A 6 -1.51 -34.85 35.11
C ILE A 6 -0.57 -33.71 34.77
N GLN A 7 0.03 -33.04 35.76
CA GLN A 7 0.96 -31.93 35.52
C GLN A 7 2.22 -32.38 34.80
N LYS A 8 2.77 -33.56 35.11
CA LYS A 8 3.90 -34.15 34.37
C LYS A 8 3.52 -34.52 32.94
N GLY A 9 2.33 -35.07 32.70
CA GLY A 9 1.83 -35.38 31.38
C GLY A 9 1.68 -34.12 30.50
N LEU A 10 1.19 -33.02 31.08
CA LEU A 10 1.02 -31.74 30.40
C LEU A 10 2.38 -31.13 29.98
N ILE A 11 3.39 -31.22 30.85
CA ILE A 11 4.75 -30.73 30.56
C ILE A 11 5.37 -31.56 29.43
N ILE A 12 5.22 -32.89 29.44
CA ILE A 12 5.75 -33.74 28.37
C ILE A 12 5.09 -33.40 27.02
N LEU A 13 3.75 -33.22 27.02
CA LEU A 13 3.01 -32.82 25.81
C LEU A 13 3.51 -31.45 25.26
N LEU A 14 3.77 -30.49 26.14
CA LEU A 14 4.25 -29.18 25.76
C LEU A 14 5.65 -29.26 25.13
N ILE A 15 6.53 -30.10 25.65
CA ILE A 15 7.87 -30.33 25.11
C ILE A 15 7.79 -30.97 23.71
N ILE A 16 6.88 -31.93 23.51
CA ILE A 16 6.67 -32.58 22.21
C ILE A 16 6.15 -31.57 21.18
N LEU A 17 5.17 -30.73 21.56
CA LEU A 17 4.63 -29.68 20.69
C LEU A 17 5.70 -28.64 20.29
N LEU A 18 6.55 -28.25 21.25
CA LEU A 18 7.64 -27.33 20.99
C LEU A 18 8.68 -27.94 20.04
N GLY A 19 9.02 -29.23 20.22
CA GLY A 19 9.90 -29.96 19.30
C GLY A 19 9.34 -30.06 17.89
N LEU A 20 8.03 -30.31 17.76
CA LEU A 20 7.35 -30.35 16.47
C LEU A 20 7.36 -28.98 15.77
N LEU A 21 7.15 -27.90 16.51
CA LEU A 21 7.20 -26.54 16.00
C LEU A 21 8.59 -26.21 15.47
N ILE A 22 9.65 -26.53 16.22
CA ILE A 22 11.05 -26.32 15.79
C ILE A 22 11.36 -27.14 14.52
N TYR A 23 10.84 -28.36 14.44
CA TYR A 23 11.02 -29.22 13.25
C TYR A 23 10.33 -28.62 12.02
N LEU A 24 9.11 -28.12 12.15
CA LEU A 24 8.38 -27.47 11.07
C LEU A 24 9.06 -26.17 10.58
N ILE A 25 9.60 -25.38 11.51
CA ILE A 25 10.41 -24.20 11.18
C ILE A 25 11.65 -24.59 10.36
N LYS A 26 12.38 -25.65 10.75
CA LYS A 26 13.54 -26.15 10.01
C LYS A 26 13.18 -26.67 8.62
N LEU A 27 12.04 -27.31 8.44
CA LEU A 27 11.55 -27.73 7.12
C LEU A 27 11.27 -26.53 6.21
N SER A 28 10.63 -25.50 6.74
CA SER A 28 10.37 -24.26 5.99
C SER A 28 11.66 -23.54 5.57
N TYR A 29 12.67 -23.53 6.41
CA TYR A 29 14.00 -22.97 6.04
C TYR A 29 14.69 -23.80 4.94
N LYS A 30 14.56 -25.12 4.94
CA LYS A 30 15.17 -25.99 3.94
C LYS A 30 14.52 -25.89 2.56
N GLU A 31 13.23 -25.64 2.48
CA GLU A 31 12.53 -25.35 1.21
C GLU A 31 13.01 -24.04 0.57
N ASN A 32 13.31 -23.03 1.38
CA ASN A 32 13.82 -21.74 0.89
C ASN A 32 15.26 -21.80 0.37
N GLU A 33 16.11 -22.71 0.88
CA GLU A 33 17.47 -22.92 0.35
C GLU A 33 17.48 -23.60 -1.03
N LEU A 34 16.51 -24.47 -1.33
CA LEU A 34 16.42 -25.17 -2.60
C LEU A 34 15.95 -24.27 -3.77
N VAL A 35 15.33 -23.13 -3.49
CA VAL A 35 14.90 -22.15 -4.50
C VAL A 35 16.04 -21.19 -4.88
N SER A 36 17.06 -21.04 -4.04
CA SER A 36 18.15 -20.07 -4.23
C SER A 36 19.33 -20.56 -5.10
N THR A 37 19.39 -21.81 -5.53
CA THR A 37 20.56 -22.37 -6.24
C THR A 37 20.33 -22.69 -7.71
N GLY A 38 19.43 -21.99 -8.41
CA GLY A 38 19.10 -22.21 -9.81
C GLY A 38 19.40 -21.02 -10.73
N SER A 39 20.54 -20.34 -10.65
CA SER A 39 20.93 -19.35 -11.66
C SER A 39 22.16 -19.85 -12.45
N THR A 40 21.92 -20.50 -13.58
CA THR A 40 22.96 -20.89 -14.54
C THR A 40 23.18 -19.77 -15.53
N THR A 41 24.34 -19.14 -15.45
CA THR A 41 24.80 -18.13 -16.40
C THR A 41 25.23 -18.81 -17.70
N THR A 42 24.47 -18.66 -18.79
CA THR A 42 24.89 -19.08 -20.13
C THR A 42 25.47 -17.88 -20.86
N LYS A 43 26.76 -17.90 -21.14
CA LYS A 43 27.44 -17.01 -22.10
C LYS A 43 27.06 -17.48 -23.49
N ILE A 44 26.57 -16.58 -24.33
CA ILE A 44 26.43 -16.81 -25.77
C ILE A 44 27.36 -15.88 -26.51
N ASP A 45 28.27 -16.50 -27.27
CA ASP A 45 29.17 -15.85 -28.21
C ASP A 45 28.44 -15.45 -29.52
N THR A 46 29.03 -14.48 -30.13
CA THR A 46 28.61 -13.64 -31.25
C THR A 46 28.48 -14.39 -32.60
N SER A 47 27.61 -13.83 -33.45
CA SER A 47 27.66 -13.80 -34.92
C SER A 47 26.80 -14.80 -35.66
N THR A 48 25.67 -14.32 -36.19
CA THR A 48 25.25 -14.58 -37.60
C THR A 48 24.11 -13.61 -37.96
N THR A 49 24.36 -12.80 -38.99
CA THR A 49 23.40 -11.86 -39.58
C THR A 49 22.35 -12.62 -40.37
N THR A 50 21.08 -12.53 -39.97
CA THR A 50 19.96 -12.94 -40.81
C THR A 50 18.93 -11.83 -40.82
N THR A 51 18.72 -11.23 -41.99
CA THR A 51 17.72 -10.20 -42.25
C THR A 51 16.33 -10.84 -42.20
N VAL A 52 15.58 -10.55 -41.13
CA VAL A 52 14.17 -10.89 -41.03
C VAL A 52 13.36 -9.61 -41.17
N THR A 53 12.55 -9.55 -42.23
CA THR A 53 11.56 -8.47 -42.40
C THR A 53 10.47 -8.66 -41.33
N THR A 54 10.52 -7.83 -40.29
CA THR A 54 9.54 -7.81 -39.21
C THR A 54 8.40 -6.86 -39.56
N THR A 55 7.23 -7.41 -39.81
CA THR A 55 5.98 -6.64 -39.85
C THR A 55 5.71 -6.13 -38.43
N THR A 56 5.92 -4.85 -38.21
CA THR A 56 5.70 -4.20 -36.91
C THR A 56 4.19 -4.01 -36.71
N THR A 57 3.55 -4.93 -36.00
CA THR A 57 2.24 -4.66 -35.42
C THR A 57 2.46 -3.73 -34.23
N SER A 58 2.14 -2.46 -34.39
CA SER A 58 2.18 -1.47 -33.31
C SER A 58 1.09 -1.78 -32.29
N THR A 59 1.43 -2.60 -31.31
CA THR A 59 0.61 -2.70 -30.09
C THR A 59 0.92 -1.45 -29.26
N THR A 60 0.02 -0.48 -29.26
CA THR A 60 0.11 0.68 -28.38
C THR A 60 -0.14 0.19 -26.95
N THR A 61 0.92 -0.22 -26.26
CA THR A 61 0.86 -0.50 -24.83
C THR A 61 0.78 0.87 -24.15
N THR A 62 -0.40 1.27 -23.74
CA THR A 62 -0.58 2.45 -22.89
C THR A 62 0.02 2.10 -21.53
N THR A 63 1.29 2.42 -21.35
CA THR A 63 1.96 2.26 -20.06
C THR A 63 1.45 3.36 -19.15
N THR A 64 0.55 3.03 -18.23
CA THR A 64 0.12 3.95 -17.17
C THR A 64 1.32 4.21 -16.27
N LYS A 65 1.91 5.40 -16.40
CA LYS A 65 3.05 5.81 -15.58
C LYS A 65 2.56 6.15 -14.18
N ALA A 66 3.34 5.77 -13.16
CA ALA A 66 3.10 6.26 -11.80
C ALA A 66 3.16 7.80 -11.79
N ILE A 67 2.16 8.44 -11.18
CA ILE A 67 2.16 9.88 -10.95
C ILE A 67 2.90 10.10 -9.65
N GLU A 68 3.99 10.85 -9.74
CA GLU A 68 4.83 11.19 -8.59
C GLU A 68 4.49 12.59 -8.10
N LEU A 69 4.78 12.84 -6.83
CA LEU A 69 4.64 14.14 -6.23
C LEU A 69 5.43 15.19 -7.02
N SER A 70 4.76 16.28 -7.38
CA SER A 70 5.39 17.40 -8.06
C SER A 70 5.86 18.45 -7.07
N ASP A 71 7.12 18.82 -7.11
CA ASP A 71 7.68 19.88 -6.25
C ASP A 71 6.91 21.20 -6.37
N SER A 72 6.33 21.48 -7.54
CA SER A 72 5.54 22.70 -7.77
C SER A 72 4.25 22.76 -6.93
N ILE A 73 3.65 21.61 -6.60
CA ILE A 73 2.43 21.54 -5.76
C ILE A 73 2.78 21.90 -4.31
N TYR A 74 4.00 21.56 -3.87
CA TYR A 74 4.43 21.66 -2.49
C TYR A 74 5.39 22.82 -2.22
N ALA A 75 5.90 23.48 -3.25
CA ALA A 75 6.84 24.59 -3.15
C ALA A 75 6.43 25.73 -2.20
N PRO A 76 5.12 26.06 -2.03
CA PRO A 76 4.67 27.05 -1.05
C PRO A 76 4.83 26.61 0.39
N TYR A 77 5.03 25.30 0.65
CA TYR A 77 5.03 24.75 2.00
C TYR A 77 6.45 24.36 2.42
N HIS A 78 6.95 24.94 3.49
CA HIS A 78 8.22 24.59 4.10
C HIS A 78 8.06 23.27 4.88
N ILE A 79 8.17 22.17 4.18
CA ILE A 79 7.91 20.80 4.68
C ILE A 79 8.75 20.46 5.93
N GLU A 80 9.87 21.10 6.11
CA GLU A 80 10.71 20.89 7.30
C GLU A 80 10.11 21.46 8.60
N ASN A 81 9.09 22.30 8.51
CA ASN A 81 8.42 22.97 9.63
C ASN A 81 7.03 22.39 9.92
N TYR A 82 6.87 21.08 9.89
CA TYR A 82 5.57 20.41 10.14
C TYR A 82 4.86 20.86 11.41
N ASP A 83 5.62 21.24 12.46
CA ASP A 83 5.07 21.67 13.73
C ASP A 83 4.52 23.12 13.71
N ASN A 84 4.84 23.89 12.66
CA ASN A 84 4.41 25.29 12.51
C ASN A 84 3.12 25.45 11.69
N TYR A 85 2.60 24.37 11.11
CA TYR A 85 1.37 24.43 10.34
C TYR A 85 0.18 24.04 11.23
N SER A 86 -0.73 25.01 11.47
CA SER A 86 -2.08 24.70 11.95
C SER A 86 -2.91 24.21 10.76
N ILE A 87 -3.68 23.16 10.96
CA ILE A 87 -4.59 22.64 9.93
C ILE A 87 -5.62 23.69 9.50
N ASP A 88 -6.03 24.56 10.43
CA ASP A 88 -7.00 25.63 10.16
C ASP A 88 -6.50 26.64 9.12
N ASN A 89 -5.17 26.71 8.92
CA ASN A 89 -4.55 27.61 7.94
C ASN A 89 -4.26 26.93 6.58
N ILE A 90 -4.50 25.63 6.47
CA ILE A 90 -4.17 24.82 5.29
C ILE A 90 -5.37 24.07 4.73
N ILE A 91 -6.55 24.15 5.35
CA ILE A 91 -7.78 23.60 4.75
C ILE A 91 -8.04 24.36 3.46
N ASP A 92 -7.87 23.68 2.36
CA ASP A 92 -8.18 24.17 1.02
C ASP A 92 -9.60 23.76 0.66
N ALA A 93 -10.51 24.73 0.62
CA ALA A 93 -11.91 24.48 0.24
C ALA A 93 -12.03 23.85 -1.15
N ASP A 94 -11.02 24.07 -2.02
CA ASP A 94 -10.99 23.46 -3.35
C ASP A 94 -10.76 21.95 -3.28
N ILE A 95 -10.02 21.43 -2.31
CA ILE A 95 -9.85 19.98 -2.13
C ILE A 95 -11.20 19.30 -1.93
N GLN A 96 -12.00 19.76 -0.97
CA GLN A 96 -13.33 19.18 -0.70
C GLN A 96 -14.29 19.37 -1.87
N ARG A 97 -14.24 20.54 -2.51
CA ARG A 97 -15.06 20.83 -3.69
C ARG A 97 -14.73 19.87 -4.84
N VAL A 98 -13.46 19.72 -5.20
CA VAL A 98 -13.04 18.84 -6.30
C VAL A 98 -13.40 17.38 -6.01
N PHE A 99 -13.17 16.89 -4.80
CA PHE A 99 -13.57 15.53 -4.42
C PHE A 99 -15.08 15.31 -4.57
N THR A 100 -15.87 16.30 -4.15
CA THR A 100 -17.34 16.22 -4.24
C THR A 100 -17.82 16.31 -5.69
N GLU A 101 -17.33 17.28 -6.47
CA GLU A 101 -17.73 17.49 -7.87
C GLU A 101 -17.32 16.32 -8.77
N LYS A 102 -16.14 15.72 -8.51
CA LYS A 102 -15.65 14.54 -9.24
C LYS A 102 -16.28 13.23 -8.77
N GLY A 103 -17.01 13.22 -7.64
CA GLY A 103 -17.54 11.99 -7.04
C GLY A 103 -16.42 11.06 -6.60
N ALA A 104 -15.37 11.61 -5.98
CA ALA A 104 -14.19 10.86 -5.56
C ALA A 104 -14.31 10.38 -4.11
N VAL A 105 -13.91 9.13 -3.86
CA VAL A 105 -13.89 8.50 -2.53
C VAL A 105 -12.52 7.86 -2.30
N VAL A 106 -11.98 8.03 -1.10
CA VAL A 106 -10.81 7.30 -0.60
C VAL A 106 -11.29 6.16 0.28
N CYS A 107 -10.82 4.94 0.06
CA CYS A 107 -11.05 3.83 0.99
C CYS A 107 -9.73 3.27 1.52
N GLY A 108 -9.71 2.97 2.83
CA GLY A 108 -8.46 2.56 3.47
C GLY A 108 -8.59 2.18 4.94
N ASP A 109 -7.45 2.20 5.59
CA ASP A 109 -7.29 1.87 7.02
C ASP A 109 -7.22 3.14 7.91
N SER A 110 -6.53 3.05 9.04
CA SER A 110 -6.32 4.19 9.94
C SER A 110 -5.55 5.34 9.31
N MET A 111 -4.81 5.11 8.22
CA MET A 111 -4.20 6.20 7.46
C MET A 111 -5.27 7.04 6.76
N ALA A 112 -6.27 6.41 6.14
CA ALA A 112 -7.37 7.13 5.51
C ALA A 112 -8.25 7.86 6.53
N GLU A 113 -8.39 7.34 7.76
CA GLU A 113 -9.10 8.02 8.86
C GLU A 113 -8.61 9.45 9.07
N GLY A 114 -7.30 9.69 8.97
CA GLY A 114 -6.71 11.01 9.17
C GLY A 114 -7.26 12.08 8.22
N LEU A 115 -7.68 11.71 7.01
CA LEU A 115 -8.30 12.64 6.07
C LEU A 115 -9.60 13.25 6.63
N THR A 116 -10.39 12.48 7.36
CA THR A 116 -11.62 12.97 8.00
C THR A 116 -11.36 13.51 9.40
N ALA A 117 -10.49 12.87 10.17
CA ALA A 117 -10.18 13.28 11.55
C ALA A 117 -9.58 14.69 11.61
N TYR A 118 -8.81 15.07 10.58
CA TYR A 118 -8.25 16.42 10.47
C TYR A 118 -9.10 17.37 9.60
N GLY A 119 -10.29 16.95 9.16
CA GLY A 119 -11.22 17.80 8.40
C GLY A 119 -10.79 18.12 6.97
N VAL A 120 -9.81 17.38 6.43
CA VAL A 120 -9.29 17.58 5.06
C VAL A 120 -10.32 17.15 4.03
N LEU A 121 -10.96 15.99 4.25
CA LEU A 121 -12.07 15.48 3.44
C LEU A 121 -13.30 15.22 4.32
N SER A 122 -14.47 15.24 3.69
CA SER A 122 -15.74 14.92 4.36
C SER A 122 -15.93 13.41 4.53
N ASN A 123 -16.81 13.00 5.44
CA ASN A 123 -17.18 11.60 5.63
C ASN A 123 -17.84 10.96 4.39
N ASN A 124 -18.34 11.76 3.46
CA ASN A 124 -18.90 11.27 2.20
C ASN A 124 -17.80 10.95 1.16
N ASN A 125 -16.58 11.39 1.41
CA ASN A 125 -15.45 11.18 0.51
C ASN A 125 -14.43 10.17 1.05
N VAL A 126 -14.67 9.58 2.26
CA VAL A 126 -13.74 8.63 2.85
C VAL A 126 -14.48 7.46 3.49
N VAL A 127 -14.09 6.24 3.14
CA VAL A 127 -14.51 5.00 3.81
C VAL A 127 -13.28 4.40 4.48
N TRP A 128 -13.30 4.25 5.80
CA TRP A 128 -12.14 3.79 6.54
C TRP A 128 -12.50 2.90 7.73
N HIS A 129 -11.59 1.95 8.04
CA HIS A 129 -11.63 1.19 9.29
C HIS A 129 -10.20 0.95 9.79
N ARG A 130 -9.95 1.20 11.07
CA ARG A 130 -8.67 0.90 11.70
C ARG A 130 -8.33 -0.58 11.58
N GLY A 131 -7.08 -0.89 11.23
CA GLY A 131 -6.63 -2.26 11.06
C GLY A 131 -7.13 -2.96 9.79
N ARG A 132 -7.86 -2.25 8.90
CA ARG A 132 -8.31 -2.81 7.63
C ARG A 132 -7.11 -3.11 6.75
N ARG A 133 -7.14 -4.24 6.06
CA ARG A 133 -6.18 -4.69 5.08
C ARG A 133 -6.84 -4.88 3.73
N ILE A 134 -6.03 -5.00 2.70
CA ILE A 134 -6.54 -5.22 1.35
C ILE A 134 -7.31 -6.54 1.20
N ASP A 135 -6.92 -7.59 1.94
CA ASP A 135 -7.53 -8.91 1.88
C ASP A 135 -8.93 -8.99 2.52
N ASN A 136 -9.34 -7.94 3.22
CA ASN A 136 -10.65 -7.88 3.88
C ASN A 136 -11.38 -6.54 3.68
N MET A 137 -11.03 -5.80 2.60
CA MET A 137 -11.71 -4.57 2.23
C MET A 137 -13.12 -4.80 1.67
N ASP A 138 -13.45 -6.02 1.28
CA ASP A 138 -14.80 -6.44 0.88
C ASP A 138 -15.87 -6.05 1.92
N LYS A 139 -15.50 -5.98 3.19
CA LYS A 139 -16.38 -5.53 4.28
C LYS A 139 -16.80 -4.06 4.18
N ASP A 140 -16.13 -3.27 3.36
CA ASP A 140 -16.43 -1.86 3.11
C ASP A 140 -17.20 -1.66 1.80
N LEU A 141 -17.38 -2.73 1.00
CA LEU A 141 -17.94 -2.68 -0.34
C LEU A 141 -19.36 -2.11 -0.38
N ASP A 142 -20.22 -2.50 0.56
CA ASP A 142 -21.60 -2.01 0.61
C ASP A 142 -21.64 -0.48 0.80
N LYS A 143 -20.75 0.04 1.69
CA LYS A 143 -20.65 1.49 1.91
C LYS A 143 -20.09 2.22 0.69
N ILE A 144 -19.11 1.62 0.00
CA ILE A 144 -18.56 2.18 -1.24
C ILE A 144 -19.64 2.20 -2.33
N LYS A 145 -20.42 1.14 -2.46
CA LYS A 145 -21.56 1.08 -3.41
C LYS A 145 -22.63 2.14 -3.11
N GLU A 146 -22.94 2.36 -1.84
CA GLU A 146 -23.87 3.41 -1.40
C GLU A 146 -23.41 4.81 -1.86
N LEU A 147 -22.10 5.08 -1.77
CA LEU A 147 -21.49 6.33 -2.20
C LEU A 147 -21.39 6.46 -3.72
N ASN A 148 -21.43 5.34 -4.46
CA ASN A 148 -21.40 5.25 -5.91
C ASN A 148 -20.30 6.15 -6.55
N PRO A 149 -19.01 5.95 -6.23
CA PRO A 149 -17.95 6.86 -6.64
C PRO A 149 -17.65 6.77 -8.13
N ASN A 150 -17.35 7.91 -8.76
CA ASN A 150 -16.73 7.93 -10.09
C ASN A 150 -15.23 7.54 -10.02
N TYR A 151 -14.56 7.91 -8.92
CA TYR A 151 -13.16 7.62 -8.64
C TYR A 151 -13.01 7.02 -7.25
N LEU A 152 -12.37 5.86 -7.18
CA LEU A 152 -12.08 5.17 -5.92
C LEU A 152 -10.57 5.07 -5.71
N PHE A 153 -10.06 5.81 -4.72
CA PHE A 153 -8.68 5.77 -4.30
C PHE A 153 -8.47 4.70 -3.25
N LEU A 154 -7.66 3.68 -3.56
CA LEU A 154 -7.32 2.61 -2.63
C LEU A 154 -6.12 3.01 -1.78
N ALA A 155 -6.24 3.01 -0.46
CA ALA A 155 -5.23 3.45 0.51
C ALA A 155 -4.99 2.36 1.57
N TYR A 156 -4.56 1.20 1.14
CA TYR A 156 -4.27 0.03 1.97
C TYR A 156 -2.79 -0.34 1.88
N GLY A 157 -2.29 -1.04 2.89
CA GLY A 157 -0.95 -1.60 2.88
C GLY A 157 -0.20 -1.47 4.20
N SER A 158 -0.52 -0.50 5.04
CA SER A 158 0.17 -0.30 6.32
C SER A 158 0.02 -1.52 7.25
N ASN A 159 -1.20 -2.02 7.42
CA ASN A 159 -1.47 -3.25 8.18
C ASN A 159 -1.08 -4.52 7.41
N ASP A 160 -1.00 -4.44 6.10
CA ASP A 160 -0.59 -5.54 5.22
C ASP A 160 0.91 -5.83 5.36
N LEU A 161 1.74 -4.82 5.58
CA LEU A 161 3.18 -4.98 5.85
C LEU A 161 3.44 -5.90 7.04
N GLU A 162 2.69 -5.74 8.14
CA GLU A 162 2.81 -6.59 9.32
C GLU A 162 2.34 -8.03 9.04
N LEU A 163 1.20 -8.19 8.35
CA LEU A 163 0.66 -9.52 8.04
C LEU A 163 1.56 -10.31 7.09
N TRP A 164 2.08 -9.64 6.06
CA TRP A 164 2.84 -10.29 4.99
C TRP A 164 4.31 -9.88 4.97
N THR A 165 4.90 -9.63 6.13
CA THR A 165 6.35 -9.34 6.27
C THR A 165 7.18 -10.30 5.41
N GLY A 166 7.93 -9.77 4.44
CA GLY A 166 8.76 -10.56 3.51
C GLY A 166 8.00 -11.47 2.54
N ARG A 167 6.66 -11.32 2.43
CA ARG A 167 5.82 -12.12 1.51
C ARG A 167 5.07 -11.23 0.53
N THR A 168 5.81 -10.42 -0.22
CA THR A 168 5.27 -9.45 -1.19
C THR A 168 4.32 -10.08 -2.19
N SER A 169 4.60 -11.31 -2.65
CA SER A 169 3.70 -12.04 -3.56
C SER A 169 2.31 -12.31 -2.95
N SER A 170 2.21 -12.58 -1.64
CA SER A 170 0.93 -12.78 -0.95
C SER A 170 0.11 -11.49 -0.89
N PHE A 171 0.77 -10.36 -0.61
CA PHE A 171 0.16 -9.03 -0.67
C PHE A 171 -0.38 -8.72 -2.07
N ILE A 172 0.43 -8.93 -3.11
CA ILE A 172 0.03 -8.69 -4.50
C ILE A 172 -1.11 -9.62 -4.93
N ASN A 173 -1.11 -10.88 -4.52
CA ASN A 173 -2.22 -11.80 -4.78
C ASN A 173 -3.53 -11.33 -4.13
N ALA A 174 -3.47 -10.80 -2.90
CA ALA A 174 -4.65 -10.23 -2.24
C ALA A 174 -5.12 -8.96 -2.96
N TYR A 175 -4.21 -8.06 -3.34
CA TYR A 175 -4.53 -6.86 -4.12
C TYR A 175 -5.17 -7.21 -5.45
N THR A 176 -4.63 -8.19 -6.17
CA THR A 176 -5.17 -8.69 -7.45
C THR A 176 -6.61 -9.16 -7.31
N LYS A 177 -6.91 -9.96 -6.28
CA LYS A 177 -8.28 -10.42 -6.01
C LYS A 177 -9.23 -9.26 -5.75
N THR A 178 -8.78 -8.29 -4.95
CA THR A 178 -9.56 -7.09 -4.64
C THR A 178 -9.80 -6.23 -5.87
N LEU A 179 -8.79 -5.99 -6.71
CA LEU A 179 -8.97 -5.22 -7.95
C LEU A 179 -9.97 -5.89 -8.90
N ASN A 180 -9.93 -7.23 -9.03
CA ASN A 180 -10.88 -7.96 -9.86
C ASN A 180 -12.30 -7.85 -9.32
N MET A 181 -12.49 -8.02 -8.01
CA MET A 181 -13.77 -7.84 -7.34
C MET A 181 -14.31 -6.41 -7.55
N LEU A 182 -13.48 -5.39 -7.36
CA LEU A 182 -13.91 -3.99 -7.54
C LEU A 182 -14.28 -3.68 -8.98
N LYS A 183 -13.58 -4.23 -9.98
CA LYS A 183 -13.94 -4.07 -11.39
C LYS A 183 -15.27 -4.73 -11.74
N GLU A 184 -15.60 -5.85 -11.11
CA GLU A 184 -16.87 -6.54 -11.27
C GLU A 184 -18.02 -5.79 -10.58
N GLU A 185 -17.80 -5.37 -9.35
CA GLU A 185 -18.82 -4.78 -8.49
C GLU A 185 -19.08 -3.28 -8.75
N LEU A 186 -18.08 -2.58 -9.30
CA LEU A 186 -18.07 -1.14 -9.58
C LEU A 186 -17.58 -0.87 -11.03
N PRO A 187 -18.29 -1.37 -12.06
CA PRO A 187 -17.77 -1.35 -13.44
C PRO A 187 -17.60 0.05 -14.03
N ASN A 188 -18.28 1.06 -13.47
CA ASN A 188 -18.21 2.46 -13.91
C ASN A 188 -17.27 3.32 -13.08
N THR A 189 -16.59 2.74 -12.07
CA THR A 189 -15.68 3.46 -11.17
C THR A 189 -14.25 3.36 -11.67
N THR A 190 -13.59 4.49 -11.80
CA THR A 190 -12.14 4.54 -12.05
C THR A 190 -11.39 4.25 -10.76
N LEU A 191 -10.60 3.17 -10.75
CA LEU A 191 -9.76 2.81 -9.62
C LEU A 191 -8.43 3.57 -9.68
N VAL A 192 -7.97 4.03 -8.53
CA VAL A 192 -6.66 4.67 -8.34
C VAL A 192 -5.97 4.04 -7.14
N VAL A 193 -4.73 3.64 -7.27
CA VAL A 193 -3.97 3.01 -6.19
C VAL A 193 -3.00 4.02 -5.60
N ASN A 194 -3.11 4.26 -4.29
CA ASN A 194 -2.11 5.02 -3.54
C ASN A 194 -0.97 4.11 -3.08
N SER A 195 0.24 4.65 -3.02
CA SER A 195 1.37 3.94 -2.43
C SER A 195 1.13 3.64 -0.94
N VAL A 196 1.68 2.55 -0.45
CA VAL A 196 1.79 2.26 0.99
C VAL A 196 2.69 3.32 1.60
N LEU A 197 2.21 4.01 2.63
CA LEU A 197 2.98 5.08 3.26
C LEU A 197 4.13 4.53 4.11
N PRO A 198 5.30 5.18 4.09
CA PRO A 198 6.38 4.80 4.96
C PRO A 198 6.04 5.17 6.43
N VAL A 199 6.75 4.56 7.35
CA VAL A 199 6.77 4.93 8.76
C VAL A 199 8.05 5.71 9.10
N SER A 200 8.17 6.24 10.32
CA SER A 200 9.37 6.94 10.76
C SER A 200 10.61 6.03 10.71
N ILE A 201 11.80 6.62 10.57
CA ILE A 201 13.07 5.89 10.63
C ILE A 201 13.16 5.07 11.91
N LYS A 202 12.79 5.68 13.04
CA LYS A 202 12.79 5.00 14.34
C LYS A 202 11.90 3.76 14.35
N LYS A 203 10.69 3.86 13.78
CA LYS A 203 9.76 2.71 13.70
C LYS A 203 10.30 1.63 12.76
N THR A 204 10.82 1.99 11.58
CA THR A 204 11.45 1.03 10.65
C THR A 204 12.59 0.27 11.31
N ASN A 205 13.44 0.96 12.09
CA ASN A 205 14.56 0.33 12.78
C ASN A 205 14.14 -0.61 13.93
N SER A 206 12.96 -0.39 14.51
CA SER A 206 12.44 -1.19 15.62
C SER A 206 11.53 -2.33 15.19
N ASP A 207 11.04 -2.31 13.95
CA ASP A 207 10.07 -3.28 13.43
C ASP A 207 10.37 -3.60 11.96
N ALA A 208 10.90 -4.80 11.73
CA ALA A 208 11.36 -5.25 10.42
C ALA A 208 10.23 -5.30 9.36
N ALA A 209 8.96 -5.40 9.76
CA ALA A 209 7.85 -5.43 8.81
C ALA A 209 7.84 -4.20 7.90
N PHE A 210 8.15 -3.03 8.46
CA PHE A 210 8.13 -1.77 7.71
C PHE A 210 9.33 -1.56 6.78
N SER A 211 10.37 -2.38 6.86
CA SER A 211 11.48 -2.35 5.91
C SER A 211 11.08 -2.83 4.50
N TYR A 212 9.99 -3.57 4.38
CA TYR A 212 9.46 -4.06 3.11
C TYR A 212 8.58 -3.06 2.35
N GLN A 213 8.35 -1.86 2.88
CA GLN A 213 7.45 -0.86 2.30
C GLN A 213 7.82 -0.52 0.85
N ALA A 214 9.10 -0.29 0.55
CA ALA A 214 9.55 0.04 -0.80
C ALA A 214 9.35 -1.15 -1.77
N GLU A 215 9.59 -2.38 -1.32
CA GLU A 215 9.36 -3.59 -2.11
C GLU A 215 7.87 -3.77 -2.43
N PHE A 216 7.00 -3.57 -1.44
CA PHE A 216 5.55 -3.61 -1.63
C PHE A 216 5.09 -2.56 -2.64
N ASN A 217 5.60 -1.33 -2.55
CA ASN A 217 5.25 -0.25 -3.49
C ASN A 217 5.71 -0.52 -4.90
N ASN A 218 6.90 -1.07 -5.10
CA ASN A 218 7.38 -1.45 -6.43
C ASN A 218 6.46 -2.49 -7.06
N ALA A 219 6.17 -3.57 -6.32
CA ALA A 219 5.28 -4.62 -6.81
C ALA A 219 3.84 -4.12 -7.03
N LEU A 220 3.34 -3.23 -6.18
CA LEU A 220 2.02 -2.64 -6.30
C LEU A 220 1.92 -1.69 -7.51
N ARG A 221 2.97 -0.92 -7.79
CA ARG A 221 3.08 -0.09 -9.00
C ARG A 221 3.04 -0.96 -10.26
N ASP A 222 3.81 -2.06 -10.28
CA ASP A 222 3.83 -3.00 -11.41
C ASP A 222 2.45 -3.64 -11.63
N LEU A 223 1.77 -4.02 -10.55
CA LEU A 223 0.40 -4.53 -10.61
C LEU A 223 -0.55 -3.48 -11.17
N ALA A 224 -0.54 -2.25 -10.65
CA ALA A 224 -1.40 -1.17 -11.12
C ALA A 224 -1.18 -0.89 -12.61
N ASN A 225 0.07 -0.83 -13.05
CA ASN A 225 0.44 -0.67 -14.45
C ASN A 225 -0.11 -1.81 -15.33
N SER A 226 -0.02 -3.06 -14.86
CA SER A 226 -0.55 -4.22 -15.60
C SER A 226 -2.07 -4.19 -15.78
N TYR A 227 -2.77 -3.51 -14.88
CA TYR A 227 -4.22 -3.31 -14.93
C TYR A 227 -4.66 -2.02 -15.63
N GLY A 228 -3.71 -1.18 -16.08
CA GLY A 228 -4.00 0.16 -16.61
C GLY A 228 -4.58 1.10 -15.56
N ILE A 229 -4.26 0.88 -14.29
CA ILE A 229 -4.73 1.67 -13.14
C ILE A 229 -3.63 2.67 -12.76
N THR A 230 -4.00 3.91 -12.49
CA THR A 230 -3.06 4.92 -11.99
C THR A 230 -2.54 4.56 -10.60
N PHE A 231 -1.22 4.62 -10.44
CA PHE A 231 -0.55 4.52 -9.15
C PHE A 231 -0.05 5.90 -8.73
N LEU A 232 -0.49 6.37 -7.55
CA LEU A 232 -0.05 7.63 -6.94
C LEU A 232 1.02 7.37 -5.90
N GLU A 233 2.24 7.87 -6.15
CA GLU A 233 3.35 7.76 -5.21
C GLU A 233 3.28 8.88 -4.18
N ASN A 234 3.00 8.54 -2.93
CA ASN A 234 2.78 9.48 -1.83
C ASN A 234 3.88 9.43 -0.74
N SER A 235 4.91 8.60 -0.95
CA SER A 235 5.96 8.38 0.05
C SER A 235 6.99 9.51 0.21
N PRO A 236 7.35 10.32 -0.81
CA PRO A 236 8.56 11.16 -0.78
C PRO A 236 8.63 12.15 0.37
N PHE A 237 7.50 12.71 0.81
CA PHE A 237 7.47 13.67 1.94
C PHE A 237 7.66 13.04 3.31
N LEU A 238 7.46 11.75 3.43
CA LEU A 238 7.55 11.00 4.68
C LEU A 238 8.81 10.15 4.77
N SER A 239 9.30 9.64 3.65
CA SER A 239 10.42 8.73 3.60
C SER A 239 11.67 9.31 4.24
N GLY A 240 12.32 8.53 5.11
CA GLY A 240 13.57 8.91 5.74
C GLY A 240 13.45 10.02 6.78
N LYS A 241 12.26 10.25 7.35
CA LYS A 241 11.99 11.33 8.30
C LYS A 241 11.36 10.78 9.59
N ASP A 242 11.53 11.49 10.69
CA ASP A 242 10.90 11.20 11.99
C ASP A 242 9.90 12.28 12.40
N LYS A 243 10.15 13.55 12.07
CA LYS A 243 9.32 14.69 12.50
C LYS A 243 7.86 14.68 12.03
N PRO A 244 7.53 14.22 10.79
CA PRO A 244 6.15 14.27 10.30
C PRO A 244 5.22 13.24 10.94
N TYR A 245 5.69 12.44 11.88
CA TYR A 245 4.91 11.38 12.52
C TYR A 245 4.45 11.73 13.93
N SER A 246 3.35 11.10 14.33
CA SER A 246 2.89 11.03 15.71
C SER A 246 3.88 10.21 16.57
N ASN A 247 3.63 10.16 17.88
CA ASN A 247 4.53 9.47 18.82
C ASN A 247 4.68 7.96 18.54
N ASP A 248 3.73 7.34 17.86
CA ASP A 248 3.79 5.93 17.47
C ASP A 248 4.76 5.67 16.30
N GLY A 249 5.19 6.73 15.61
CA GLY A 249 6.08 6.66 14.47
C GLY A 249 5.44 6.06 13.20
N VAL A 250 4.14 5.80 13.21
CA VAL A 250 3.37 5.19 12.12
C VAL A 250 2.44 6.20 11.47
N HIS A 251 1.59 6.85 12.26
CA HIS A 251 0.60 7.79 11.74
C HIS A 251 1.23 9.16 11.49
N PRO A 252 1.08 9.71 10.29
CA PRO A 252 1.53 11.07 9.99
C PRO A 252 0.79 12.13 10.83
N LYS A 253 1.43 13.29 11.01
CA LYS A 253 0.78 14.49 11.53
C LYS A 253 -0.17 15.12 10.52
N SER A 254 -1.04 15.99 10.99
CA SER A 254 -2.13 16.63 10.21
C SER A 254 -1.71 17.19 8.86
N PHE A 255 -0.57 17.87 8.81
CA PHE A 255 -0.08 18.52 7.58
C PHE A 255 0.12 17.53 6.40
N TYR A 256 0.52 16.28 6.67
CA TYR A 256 0.69 15.30 5.60
C TYR A 256 -0.64 14.96 4.92
N TYR A 257 -1.73 14.87 5.68
CA TYR A 257 -3.05 14.54 5.12
C TYR A 257 -3.54 15.60 4.13
N PHE A 258 -3.22 16.87 4.39
CA PHE A 258 -3.45 17.94 3.44
C PHE A 258 -2.63 17.73 2.15
N LEU A 259 -1.33 17.45 2.25
CA LEU A 259 -0.48 17.22 1.08
C LEU A 259 -0.95 16.01 0.27
N TRP A 260 -1.34 14.95 0.96
CA TRP A 260 -1.87 13.74 0.32
C TRP A 260 -3.17 14.01 -0.44
N ALA A 261 -4.12 14.69 0.20
CA ALA A 261 -5.37 15.08 -0.46
C ALA A 261 -5.12 16.01 -1.64
N LYS A 262 -4.18 16.97 -1.51
CA LYS A 262 -3.81 17.88 -2.61
C LYS A 262 -3.20 17.12 -3.80
N HIS A 263 -2.39 16.11 -3.56
CA HIS A 263 -1.86 15.26 -4.62
C HIS A 263 -2.97 14.49 -5.35
N MET A 264 -3.92 13.88 -4.62
CA MET A 264 -5.09 13.24 -5.23
C MET A 264 -5.97 14.24 -5.99
N THR A 265 -6.16 15.44 -5.46
CA THR A 265 -6.88 16.53 -6.13
C THR A 265 -6.22 16.93 -7.44
N SER A 266 -4.89 17.11 -7.42
CA SER A 266 -4.14 17.45 -8.64
C SER A 266 -4.28 16.37 -9.73
N TYR A 267 -4.34 15.09 -9.34
CA TYR A 267 -4.67 14.03 -10.29
C TYR A 267 -6.07 14.19 -10.87
N LEU A 268 -7.09 14.42 -10.01
CA LEU A 268 -8.47 14.60 -10.46
C LEU A 268 -8.67 15.80 -11.40
N GLU A 269 -7.85 16.84 -11.26
CA GLU A 269 -7.87 18.03 -12.12
C GLU A 269 -7.24 17.80 -13.50
N THR A 270 -6.48 16.71 -13.68
CA THR A 270 -5.95 16.32 -15.00
C THR A 270 -6.98 15.60 -15.87
N LEU A 271 -8.12 15.23 -15.32
CA LEU A 271 -9.19 14.46 -15.93
C LEU A 271 -10.37 15.37 -16.33
#